data_00e354dbd9902a0ba47479fb986d7689
#
_entry.id   00e354dbd9902a0ba47479fb986d7689
#
_cell.length_a   1.000
_cell.length_b   1.000
_cell.length_c   1.000
_cell.angle_alpha   90.00
_cell.angle_beta   90.00
_cell.angle_gamma   90.00
#
_symmetry.space_group_name_H-M   'P 1'
#
loop_
_entity.id
_entity.type
_entity.pdbx_description
1 polymer ?
#
loop_
_entity_poly.entity_id
_entity_poly.type
_entity_poly.pdbx_seq_one_letter_code
_entity_poly.pdbx_strand_id
1 'polypeptide(L)'
;MLSFKARFVCLLASPALCLAAADPVQQLAEDYLARRPSNAISSDTTMPDALRIQGQFVSALADKFGKPVGYKVGLVTKEAQEKSGVTSPIRGVLLEKMMLRDHAEVAVDFGAKPLVEADLVVVVRDRDINNAATQLDVLRNLKEIVAFIELPDSSIAANQRVTGPLLTAVNVGARYGVLGQRVPVKATPAFVEALENMQINLVDGTGKEHGKATGATILEHPVNAILWLIEDLNKDGKELRPGDLLSLGSVKAIPPEPGQTYTVKYEGLPGGPISVSVKFLK
;
A
#
# COMPACT_ATOMS: atom_id res chain seq x y z
N MET A 1 87.05 -11.60 11.06
CA MET A 1 85.94 -10.72 11.53
C MET A 1 84.93 -10.60 10.38
N LEU A 2 83.90 -11.41 10.40
CA LEU A 2 82.77 -11.35 9.41
C LEU A 2 81.60 -10.62 10.07
N SER A 3 81.18 -9.51 9.48
CA SER A 3 80.03 -8.69 9.92
C SER A 3 78.77 -9.23 9.22
N PHE A 4 77.81 -9.76 10.03
CA PHE A 4 76.51 -10.17 9.58
C PHE A 4 75.59 -8.93 9.64
N LYS A 5 75.13 -8.45 8.47
CA LYS A 5 74.10 -7.41 8.39
C LYS A 5 72.71 -8.09 8.32
N ALA A 6 71.96 -8.02 9.40
CA ALA A 6 70.57 -8.42 9.45
C ALA A 6 69.71 -7.42 8.68
N ARG A 7 68.99 -7.90 7.62
CA ARG A 7 67.96 -7.13 6.93
C ARG A 7 66.62 -7.35 7.62
N PHE A 8 66.11 -6.31 8.24
CA PHE A 8 64.72 -6.27 8.74
C PHE A 8 63.77 -6.10 7.52
N VAL A 9 62.93 -7.11 7.24
CA VAL A 9 61.82 -7.02 6.26
C VAL A 9 60.62 -6.57 7.08
N CYS A 10 60.22 -5.33 6.85
CA CYS A 10 58.98 -4.77 7.40
C CYS A 10 57.80 -5.23 6.52
N LEU A 11 57.05 -6.23 6.99
CA LEU A 11 55.76 -6.60 6.36
C LEU A 11 54.75 -5.51 6.68
N LEU A 12 54.43 -4.71 5.67
CA LEU A 12 53.28 -3.80 5.69
C LEU A 12 52.01 -4.64 5.54
N ALA A 13 51.31 -4.88 6.64
CA ALA A 13 49.95 -5.43 6.61
C ALA A 13 48.99 -4.34 6.10
N SER A 14 48.52 -4.46 4.88
CA SER A 14 47.41 -3.65 4.36
C SER A 14 46.14 -3.99 5.13
N PRO A 15 45.41 -3.01 5.71
CA PRO A 15 44.10 -3.29 6.24
C PRO A 15 43.15 -3.65 5.11
N ALA A 16 42.67 -4.88 5.12
CA ALA A 16 41.53 -5.28 4.27
C ALA A 16 40.31 -4.45 4.69
N LEU A 17 39.91 -3.51 3.83
CA LEU A 17 38.68 -2.77 3.99
C LEU A 17 37.52 -3.77 3.81
N CYS A 18 37.00 -4.28 4.91
CA CYS A 18 35.77 -5.08 4.90
C CYS A 18 34.64 -4.15 4.49
N LEU A 19 34.28 -4.11 3.20
CA LEU A 19 33.02 -3.47 2.78
C LEU A 19 31.91 -4.26 3.47
N ALA A 20 31.32 -3.68 4.52
CA ALA A 20 30.07 -4.19 5.08
C ALA A 20 29.04 -4.24 3.93
N ALA A 21 28.42 -5.40 3.73
CA ALA A 21 27.32 -5.52 2.78
C ALA A 21 26.24 -4.50 3.19
N ALA A 22 25.75 -3.73 2.22
CA ALA A 22 24.72 -2.73 2.49
C ALA A 22 23.48 -3.45 3.10
N ASP A 23 22.90 -2.83 4.12
CA ASP A 23 21.65 -3.33 4.71
C ASP A 23 20.57 -3.42 3.62
N PRO A 24 19.97 -4.61 3.37
CA PRO A 24 18.95 -4.77 2.34
C PRO A 24 17.75 -3.84 2.49
N VAL A 25 17.38 -3.49 3.72
CA VAL A 25 16.27 -2.56 3.98
C VAL A 25 16.68 -1.12 3.63
N GLN A 26 17.89 -0.73 3.96
CA GLN A 26 18.43 0.56 3.56
C GLN A 26 18.49 0.70 2.03
N GLN A 27 18.99 -0.33 1.34
CA GLN A 27 19.02 -0.36 -0.12
C GLN A 27 17.61 -0.30 -0.73
N LEU A 28 16.64 -1.04 -0.16
CA LEU A 28 15.24 -0.96 -0.59
C LEU A 28 14.69 0.47 -0.45
N ALA A 29 14.95 1.14 0.66
CA ALA A 29 14.51 2.50 0.90
C ALA A 29 15.14 3.50 -0.08
N GLU A 30 16.42 3.38 -0.35
CA GLU A 30 17.14 4.20 -1.34
C GLU A 30 16.59 4.01 -2.75
N ASP A 31 16.36 2.76 -3.18
CA ASP A 31 15.78 2.45 -4.48
C ASP A 31 14.36 3.00 -4.62
N TYR A 32 13.52 2.82 -3.58
CA TYR A 32 12.18 3.36 -3.53
C TYR A 32 12.19 4.90 -3.65
N LEU A 33 13.02 5.59 -2.87
CA LEU A 33 13.14 7.05 -2.91
C LEU A 33 13.66 7.57 -4.25
N ALA A 34 14.55 6.80 -4.89
CA ALA A 34 15.09 7.11 -6.21
C ALA A 34 14.19 6.63 -7.37
N ARG A 35 13.02 6.06 -7.08
CA ARG A 35 12.08 5.54 -8.08
C ARG A 35 12.71 4.46 -8.98
N ARG A 36 13.54 3.59 -8.41
CA ARG A 36 14.21 2.50 -9.11
C ARG A 36 13.65 1.14 -8.70
N PRO A 37 13.60 0.16 -9.63
CA PRO A 37 13.33 -1.22 -9.25
C PRO A 37 14.41 -1.75 -8.31
N SER A 38 14.00 -2.53 -7.30
CA SER A 38 14.91 -3.09 -6.28
C SER A 38 14.96 -4.61 -6.31
N ASN A 39 16.16 -5.14 -6.10
CA ASN A 39 16.44 -6.56 -5.86
C ASN A 39 16.88 -6.80 -4.40
N ALA A 40 16.79 -5.80 -3.54
CA ALA A 40 17.35 -5.84 -2.20
C ALA A 40 16.72 -6.94 -1.33
N ILE A 41 15.43 -7.26 -1.58
CA ILE A 41 14.71 -8.30 -0.84
C ILE A 41 14.45 -9.50 -1.77
N SER A 42 14.72 -10.72 -1.29
CA SER A 42 14.54 -11.94 -2.06
C SER A 42 13.06 -12.34 -2.20
N SER A 43 12.71 -12.94 -3.33
CA SER A 43 11.41 -13.60 -3.55
C SER A 43 11.16 -14.79 -2.62
N ASP A 44 12.21 -15.34 -1.99
CA ASP A 44 12.13 -16.47 -1.05
C ASP A 44 11.93 -16.01 0.40
N THR A 45 11.75 -14.71 0.63
CA THR A 45 11.44 -14.16 1.96
C THR A 45 10.19 -14.81 2.54
N THR A 46 10.24 -15.21 3.81
CA THR A 46 9.08 -15.75 4.55
C THR A 46 8.13 -14.63 4.97
N MET A 47 6.86 -14.95 5.27
CA MET A 47 5.91 -13.91 5.73
C MET A 47 6.36 -13.26 7.07
N PRO A 48 6.85 -13.98 8.09
CA PRO A 48 7.37 -13.35 9.31
C PRO A 48 8.53 -12.38 9.04
N ASP A 49 9.47 -12.75 8.18
CA ASP A 49 10.57 -11.87 7.78
C ASP A 49 10.08 -10.68 6.99
N ALA A 50 9.12 -10.87 6.09
CA ALA A 50 8.51 -9.81 5.30
C ALA A 50 7.85 -8.74 6.18
N LEU A 51 7.13 -9.14 7.22
CA LEU A 51 6.51 -8.22 8.19
C LEU A 51 7.56 -7.44 9.01
N ARG A 52 8.65 -8.08 9.38
CA ARG A 52 9.78 -7.42 10.05
C ARG A 52 10.46 -6.42 9.11
N ILE A 53 10.74 -6.81 7.86
CA ILE A 53 11.33 -5.95 6.83
C ILE A 53 10.39 -4.77 6.55
N GLN A 54 9.09 -5.01 6.39
CA GLN A 54 8.08 -3.95 6.20
C GLN A 54 8.16 -2.90 7.31
N GLY A 55 8.21 -3.34 8.58
CA GLY A 55 8.32 -2.42 9.72
C GLY A 55 9.57 -1.54 9.65
N GLN A 56 10.71 -2.12 9.32
CA GLN A 56 11.97 -1.39 9.14
C GLN A 56 11.93 -0.45 7.93
N PHE A 57 11.38 -0.91 6.81
CA PHE A 57 11.23 -0.10 5.59
C PHE A 57 10.29 1.09 5.80
N VAL A 58 9.13 0.87 6.43
CA VAL A 58 8.20 1.96 6.79
C VAL A 58 8.87 2.97 7.72
N SER A 59 9.66 2.50 8.70
CA SER A 59 10.43 3.37 9.58
C SER A 59 11.46 4.21 8.81
N ALA A 60 12.17 3.61 7.86
CA ALA A 60 13.14 4.33 7.01
C ALA A 60 12.49 5.38 6.10
N LEU A 61 11.21 5.21 5.75
CA LEU A 61 10.45 6.17 4.95
C LEU A 61 9.83 7.31 5.77
N ALA A 62 9.74 7.17 7.10
CA ALA A 62 9.00 8.09 7.98
C ALA A 62 9.56 9.52 7.95
N ASP A 63 10.87 9.71 7.82
CA ASP A 63 11.49 11.04 7.73
C ASP A 63 10.95 11.84 6.53
N LYS A 64 10.73 11.17 5.40
CA LYS A 64 10.22 11.80 4.17
C LYS A 64 8.71 11.88 4.14
N PHE A 65 8.03 10.78 4.50
CA PHE A 65 6.58 10.64 4.30
C PHE A 65 5.75 10.84 5.57
N GLY A 66 6.39 11.13 6.71
CA GLY A 66 5.70 11.39 7.98
C GLY A 66 5.31 10.09 8.70
N LYS A 67 4.49 10.24 9.72
CA LYS A 67 4.04 9.14 10.60
C LYS A 67 3.01 8.24 9.89
N PRO A 68 2.82 6.99 10.36
CA PRO A 68 1.69 6.16 9.96
C PRO A 68 0.34 6.84 10.26
N VAL A 69 -0.59 6.75 9.30
CA VAL A 69 -1.95 7.30 9.38
C VAL A 69 -3.01 6.28 9.03
N GLY A 70 -2.64 5.03 8.87
CA GLY A 70 -3.57 3.93 8.59
C GLY A 70 -2.92 2.79 7.81
N TYR A 71 -3.77 1.98 7.20
CA TYR A 71 -3.38 0.75 6.54
C TYR A 71 -4.06 0.61 5.17
N LYS A 72 -3.46 -0.20 4.32
CA LYS A 72 -4.07 -0.68 3.08
C LYS A 72 -4.16 -2.21 3.07
N VAL A 73 -5.20 -2.74 2.45
CA VAL A 73 -5.37 -4.18 2.21
C VAL A 73 -5.08 -4.47 0.74
N GLY A 74 -4.17 -5.38 0.48
CA GLY A 74 -3.84 -5.86 -0.86
C GLY A 74 -4.23 -7.32 -1.07
N LEU A 75 -4.26 -7.78 -2.32
CA LEU A 75 -4.62 -9.13 -2.71
C LEU A 75 -6.05 -9.52 -2.25
N VAL A 76 -7.02 -8.65 -2.52
CA VAL A 76 -8.42 -8.78 -2.06
C VAL A 76 -9.24 -9.76 -2.88
N THR A 77 -8.69 -10.34 -3.95
CA THR A 77 -9.35 -11.37 -4.76
C THR A 77 -8.62 -12.72 -4.65
N LYS A 78 -9.35 -13.82 -4.77
CA LYS A 78 -8.77 -15.18 -4.75
C LYS A 78 -7.70 -15.35 -5.84
N GLU A 79 -7.98 -14.85 -7.04
CA GLU A 79 -7.02 -14.88 -8.16
C GLU A 79 -5.70 -14.17 -7.82
N ALA A 80 -5.77 -12.98 -7.22
CA ALA A 80 -4.57 -12.23 -6.82
C ALA A 80 -3.77 -12.96 -5.72
N GLN A 81 -4.46 -13.60 -4.77
CA GLN A 81 -3.84 -14.40 -3.72
C GLN A 81 -3.12 -15.63 -4.30
N GLU A 82 -3.80 -16.41 -5.14
CA GLU A 82 -3.23 -17.59 -5.80
C GLU A 82 -2.01 -17.24 -6.64
N LYS A 83 -2.10 -16.18 -7.45
CA LYS A 83 -0.99 -15.68 -8.27
C LYS A 83 0.22 -15.27 -7.44
N SER A 84 -0.01 -14.76 -6.23
CA SER A 84 1.04 -14.32 -5.30
C SER A 84 1.48 -15.40 -4.31
N GLY A 85 0.92 -16.63 -4.43
CA GLY A 85 1.27 -17.78 -3.60
C GLY A 85 0.85 -17.63 -2.13
N VAL A 86 -0.26 -16.93 -1.86
CA VAL A 86 -0.87 -16.79 -0.52
C VAL A 86 -2.33 -17.18 -0.54
N THR A 87 -2.92 -17.41 0.63
CA THR A 87 -4.32 -17.82 0.81
C THR A 87 -5.16 -16.76 1.54
N SER A 88 -4.56 -15.60 1.81
CA SER A 88 -5.20 -14.49 2.52
C SER A 88 -4.72 -13.15 1.95
N PRO A 89 -5.44 -12.06 2.18
CA PRO A 89 -4.93 -10.72 1.90
C PRO A 89 -3.61 -10.42 2.61
N ILE A 90 -2.99 -9.31 2.26
CA ILE A 90 -1.79 -8.76 2.89
C ILE A 90 -2.03 -7.29 3.24
N ARG A 91 -1.32 -6.76 4.26
CA ARG A 91 -1.45 -5.36 4.64
C ARG A 91 -0.21 -4.55 4.32
N GLY A 92 -0.42 -3.26 3.98
CA GLY A 92 0.58 -2.21 3.93
C GLY A 92 0.26 -1.10 4.93
N VAL A 93 1.20 -0.21 5.17
CA VAL A 93 1.08 0.95 6.05
C VAL A 93 1.03 2.23 5.21
N LEU A 94 0.05 3.09 5.47
CA LEU A 94 -0.08 4.40 4.85
C LEU A 94 0.63 5.45 5.70
N LEU A 95 1.44 6.30 5.06
CA LEU A 95 2.14 7.41 5.72
C LEU A 95 1.48 8.75 5.38
N GLU A 96 1.55 9.70 6.29
CA GLU A 96 0.83 10.98 6.24
C GLU A 96 0.99 11.74 4.93
N LYS A 97 2.22 11.92 4.46
CA LYS A 97 2.53 12.68 3.24
C LYS A 97 2.34 11.89 1.95
N MET A 98 1.95 10.61 2.05
CA MET A 98 1.48 9.84 0.89
C MET A 98 0.05 10.23 0.50
N MET A 99 -0.70 10.84 1.41
CA MET A 99 -2.10 11.21 1.20
C MET A 99 -2.21 12.58 0.53
N LEU A 100 -2.61 12.57 -0.73
CA LEU A 100 -2.81 13.75 -1.56
C LEU A 100 -4.28 14.19 -1.51
N ARG A 101 -4.54 15.44 -1.91
CA ARG A 101 -5.91 15.96 -2.03
C ARG A 101 -6.50 15.66 -3.40
N ASP A 102 -7.81 15.68 -3.49
CA ASP A 102 -8.54 15.60 -4.76
C ASP A 102 -7.99 16.59 -5.80
N HIS A 103 -8.01 16.18 -7.05
CA HIS A 103 -7.41 16.88 -8.18
C HIS A 103 -5.89 17.11 -8.06
N ALA A 104 -5.18 16.24 -7.32
CA ALA A 104 -3.72 16.32 -7.28
C ALA A 104 -3.11 16.18 -8.69
N GLU A 105 -2.03 16.91 -8.92
CA GLU A 105 -1.17 16.75 -10.09
C GLU A 105 0.08 15.95 -9.69
N VAL A 106 0.33 14.84 -10.35
CA VAL A 106 1.40 13.90 -10.03
C VAL A 106 2.25 13.63 -11.27
N ALA A 107 3.56 13.59 -11.14
CA ALA A 107 4.43 13.19 -12.25
C ALA A 107 4.11 11.75 -12.68
N VAL A 108 4.03 11.47 -13.99
CA VAL A 108 3.69 10.14 -14.48
C VAL A 108 4.69 9.06 -14.05
N ASP A 109 5.94 9.47 -13.81
CA ASP A 109 7.05 8.64 -13.35
C ASP A 109 7.22 8.69 -11.81
N PHE A 110 6.14 8.83 -11.05
CA PHE A 110 6.19 8.95 -9.59
C PHE A 110 6.80 7.72 -8.88
N GLY A 111 6.96 6.61 -9.56
CA GLY A 111 7.52 5.35 -9.07
C GLY A 111 8.35 4.62 -10.13
N ALA A 112 8.87 3.45 -9.77
CA ALA A 112 9.58 2.54 -10.68
C ALA A 112 8.61 1.81 -11.64
N LYS A 113 7.42 1.46 -11.13
CA LYS A 113 6.32 0.81 -11.86
C LYS A 113 4.98 1.38 -11.38
N PRO A 114 4.69 2.65 -11.72
CA PRO A 114 3.52 3.34 -11.22
C PRO A 114 2.23 2.75 -11.77
N LEU A 115 1.20 2.68 -10.93
CA LEU A 115 -0.16 2.28 -11.30
C LEU A 115 -1.17 3.32 -10.80
N VAL A 116 -2.36 3.30 -11.40
CA VAL A 116 -3.57 3.99 -10.95
C VAL A 116 -4.57 2.93 -10.59
N GLU A 117 -5.06 2.96 -9.36
CA GLU A 117 -5.97 1.95 -8.84
C GLU A 117 -7.26 2.58 -8.31
N ALA A 118 -8.39 2.02 -8.75
CA ALA A 118 -9.69 2.34 -8.17
C ALA A 118 -9.84 1.59 -6.85
N ASP A 119 -9.84 2.30 -5.75
CA ASP A 119 -9.89 1.77 -4.39
C ASP A 119 -10.87 2.58 -3.53
N LEU A 120 -11.13 2.19 -2.32
CA LEU A 120 -12.04 2.83 -1.38
C LEU A 120 -11.34 2.99 -0.02
N VAL A 121 -11.42 4.19 0.56
CA VAL A 121 -10.95 4.43 1.93
C VAL A 121 -12.11 4.63 2.87
N VAL A 122 -11.98 4.08 4.08
CA VAL A 122 -12.84 4.42 5.22
C VAL A 122 -12.02 5.05 6.34
N VAL A 123 -12.68 5.84 7.18
CA VAL A 123 -12.05 6.52 8.33
C VAL A 123 -12.59 5.91 9.61
N VAL A 124 -11.70 5.45 10.48
CA VAL A 124 -12.05 4.93 11.80
C VAL A 124 -12.59 6.05 12.68
N ARG A 125 -13.74 5.81 13.36
CA ARG A 125 -14.34 6.71 14.32
C ARG A 125 -13.88 6.44 15.74
N ASP A 126 -13.95 5.16 16.15
CA ASP A 126 -13.79 4.74 17.53
C ASP A 126 -12.88 3.50 17.65
N ARG A 127 -12.22 3.35 18.81
CA ARG A 127 -11.39 2.20 19.14
C ARG A 127 -12.15 0.89 19.25
N ASP A 128 -13.45 0.96 19.54
CA ASP A 128 -14.31 -0.21 19.63
C ASP A 128 -14.41 -1.00 18.32
N ILE A 129 -13.91 -0.43 17.22
CA ILE A 129 -13.74 -1.16 15.94
C ILE A 129 -12.89 -2.43 16.10
N ASN A 130 -11.94 -2.44 17.05
CA ASN A 130 -11.07 -3.61 17.30
C ASN A 130 -11.82 -4.79 17.93
N ASN A 131 -13.03 -4.56 18.46
CA ASN A 131 -13.93 -5.57 19.02
C ASN A 131 -15.07 -5.94 18.06
N ALA A 132 -15.10 -5.35 16.85
CA ALA A 132 -16.16 -5.59 15.88
C ALA A 132 -16.12 -7.03 15.35
N ALA A 133 -17.25 -7.73 15.42
CA ALA A 133 -17.41 -9.10 14.94
C ALA A 133 -18.37 -9.19 13.74
N THR A 134 -19.18 -8.16 13.52
CA THR A 134 -20.17 -8.12 12.43
C THR A 134 -19.99 -6.87 11.58
N GLN A 135 -20.54 -6.90 10.36
CA GLN A 135 -20.53 -5.75 9.45
C GLN A 135 -21.18 -4.50 10.10
N LEU A 136 -22.26 -4.67 10.84
CA LEU A 136 -22.89 -3.56 11.56
C LEU A 136 -22.03 -3.01 12.70
N ASP A 137 -21.28 -3.87 13.41
CA ASP A 137 -20.34 -3.41 14.43
C ASP A 137 -19.24 -2.58 13.83
N VAL A 138 -18.70 -3.01 12.69
CA VAL A 138 -17.70 -2.22 11.92
C VAL A 138 -18.30 -0.86 11.56
N LEU A 139 -19.49 -0.82 10.94
CA LEU A 139 -20.10 0.45 10.53
C LEU A 139 -20.36 1.42 11.69
N ARG A 140 -20.71 0.93 12.90
CA ARG A 140 -20.87 1.78 14.10
C ARG A 140 -19.59 2.52 14.45
N ASN A 141 -18.43 1.95 14.12
CA ASN A 141 -17.12 2.45 14.47
C ASN A 141 -16.40 3.13 13.29
N LEU A 142 -17.09 3.32 12.15
CA LEU A 142 -16.60 4.12 11.03
C LEU A 142 -17.23 5.53 11.05
N LYS A 143 -16.43 6.52 10.65
CA LYS A 143 -16.85 7.91 10.53
C LYS A 143 -17.43 8.20 9.16
N GLU A 144 -16.69 7.88 8.14
CA GLU A 144 -16.97 8.24 6.75
C GLU A 144 -16.31 7.28 5.76
N ILE A 145 -16.88 7.21 4.57
CA ILE A 145 -16.28 6.63 3.36
C ILE A 145 -15.68 7.78 2.56
N VAL A 146 -14.55 7.53 1.94
CA VAL A 146 -13.82 8.51 1.12
C VAL A 146 -13.56 7.90 -0.24
N ALA A 147 -13.94 8.59 -1.31
CA ALA A 147 -13.53 8.25 -2.66
C ALA A 147 -12.00 8.29 -2.74
N PHE A 148 -11.38 7.25 -3.30
CA PHE A 148 -9.93 7.10 -3.24
C PHE A 148 -9.35 6.55 -4.55
N ILE A 149 -8.28 7.19 -5.02
CA ILE A 149 -7.40 6.62 -6.03
C ILE A 149 -6.11 6.24 -5.34
N GLU A 150 -5.76 4.96 -5.36
CA GLU A 150 -4.44 4.53 -4.95
C GLU A 150 -3.45 4.68 -6.11
N LEU A 151 -2.24 5.13 -5.79
CA LEU A 151 -1.12 5.29 -6.71
C LEU A 151 0.05 4.45 -6.22
N PRO A 152 -0.03 3.11 -6.33
CA PRO A 152 1.02 2.23 -5.83
C PRO A 152 2.21 2.19 -6.79
N ASP A 153 3.35 1.77 -6.22
CA ASP A 153 4.57 1.46 -6.94
C ASP A 153 5.18 0.17 -6.39
N SER A 154 5.10 -0.91 -7.12
CA SER A 154 5.62 -2.18 -6.63
C SER A 154 7.14 -2.22 -6.46
N SER A 155 7.88 -1.31 -7.09
CA SER A 155 9.35 -1.18 -7.07
C SER A 155 10.15 -2.51 -7.14
N ILE A 156 9.50 -3.65 -7.37
CA ILE A 156 10.13 -4.97 -7.50
C ILE A 156 10.76 -5.10 -8.89
N ALA A 157 12.02 -5.51 -8.95
CA ALA A 157 12.74 -5.70 -10.20
C ALA A 157 12.10 -6.82 -11.07
N ALA A 158 12.17 -6.65 -12.39
CA ALA A 158 11.46 -7.52 -13.35
C ALA A 158 11.94 -8.98 -13.36
N ASN A 159 13.17 -9.23 -12.89
CA ASN A 159 13.75 -10.57 -12.78
C ASN A 159 13.34 -11.33 -11.52
N GLN A 160 12.55 -10.71 -10.63
CA GLN A 160 12.06 -11.36 -9.42
C GLN A 160 10.64 -11.90 -9.61
N ARG A 161 10.37 -13.05 -9.00
CA ARG A 161 9.01 -13.57 -8.85
C ARG A 161 8.29 -12.76 -7.78
N VAL A 162 7.16 -12.15 -8.14
CA VAL A 162 6.31 -11.43 -7.19
C VAL A 162 5.55 -12.43 -6.33
N THR A 163 5.82 -12.42 -5.02
CA THR A 163 5.17 -13.26 -4.02
C THR A 163 4.46 -12.41 -2.97
N GLY A 164 3.48 -12.97 -2.26
CA GLY A 164 2.81 -12.26 -1.17
C GLY A 164 3.78 -11.74 -0.10
N PRO A 165 4.73 -12.57 0.40
CA PRO A 165 5.75 -12.08 1.33
C PRO A 165 6.61 -10.95 0.75
N LEU A 166 7.08 -11.05 -0.51
CA LEU A 166 7.86 -9.97 -1.13
C LEU A 166 7.04 -8.68 -1.26
N LEU A 167 5.76 -8.77 -1.68
CA LEU A 167 4.86 -7.62 -1.71
C LEU A 167 4.67 -7.01 -0.31
N THR A 168 4.53 -7.84 0.73
CA THR A 168 4.44 -7.38 2.12
C THR A 168 5.71 -6.63 2.52
N ALA A 169 6.89 -7.18 2.22
CA ALA A 169 8.19 -6.58 2.56
C ALA A 169 8.37 -5.18 1.94
N VAL A 170 7.88 -4.96 0.70
CA VAL A 170 7.88 -3.66 0.02
C VAL A 170 6.65 -2.81 0.34
N ASN A 171 6.03 -3.04 1.51
CA ASN A 171 4.87 -2.32 2.01
C ASN A 171 3.66 -2.31 1.06
N VAL A 172 3.43 -3.43 0.37
CA VAL A 172 2.33 -3.65 -0.59
C VAL A 172 2.30 -2.55 -1.68
N GLY A 173 3.48 -2.03 -2.03
CA GLY A 173 3.62 -0.97 -3.02
C GLY A 173 3.04 0.39 -2.63
N ALA A 174 2.72 0.62 -1.36
CA ALA A 174 2.17 1.90 -0.91
C ALA A 174 3.10 3.06 -1.26
N ARG A 175 2.60 4.07 -2.01
CA ARG A 175 3.39 5.24 -2.39
C ARG A 175 2.62 6.55 -2.31
N TYR A 176 1.49 6.67 -3.02
CA TYR A 176 0.58 7.80 -2.89
C TYR A 176 -0.87 7.33 -2.92
N GLY A 177 -1.76 8.17 -2.45
CA GLY A 177 -3.20 7.99 -2.57
C GLY A 177 -3.91 9.35 -2.57
N VAL A 178 -4.92 9.49 -3.41
CA VAL A 178 -5.68 10.73 -3.56
C VAL A 178 -7.02 10.58 -2.87
N LEU A 179 -7.25 11.41 -1.85
CA LEU A 179 -8.48 11.44 -1.07
C LEU A 179 -9.46 12.43 -1.67
N GLY A 180 -10.63 11.95 -2.09
CA GLY A 180 -11.69 12.72 -2.72
C GLY A 180 -12.88 13.03 -1.81
N GLN A 181 -14.07 13.02 -2.42
CA GLN A 181 -15.34 13.29 -1.75
C GLN A 181 -15.67 12.25 -0.69
N ARG A 182 -16.51 12.62 0.28
CA ARG A 182 -16.77 11.86 1.50
C ARG A 182 -18.26 11.68 1.73
N VAL A 183 -18.63 10.52 2.29
CA VAL A 183 -19.99 10.20 2.74
C VAL A 183 -19.94 9.76 4.19
N PRO A 184 -20.73 10.36 5.10
CA PRO A 184 -20.86 9.87 6.48
C PRO A 184 -21.44 8.46 6.51
N VAL A 185 -20.83 7.57 7.32
CA VAL A 185 -21.32 6.20 7.51
C VAL A 185 -22.54 6.20 8.45
N LYS A 186 -23.56 5.44 8.07
CA LYS A 186 -24.70 5.10 8.93
C LYS A 186 -24.71 3.60 9.19
N ALA A 187 -24.73 3.18 10.44
CA ALA A 187 -24.75 1.77 10.83
C ALA A 187 -26.16 1.19 10.66
N THR A 188 -26.57 0.93 9.43
CA THR A 188 -27.86 0.33 9.06
C THR A 188 -27.68 -0.83 8.08
N PRO A 189 -28.57 -1.83 8.06
CA PRO A 189 -28.53 -2.91 7.08
C PRO A 189 -28.54 -2.39 5.62
N ALA A 190 -29.32 -1.34 5.33
CA ALA A 190 -29.34 -0.72 4.01
C ALA A 190 -27.99 -0.10 3.60
N PHE A 191 -27.19 0.38 4.56
CA PHE A 191 -25.86 0.89 4.27
C PHE A 191 -24.87 -0.27 4.01
N VAL A 192 -25.02 -1.40 4.69
CA VAL A 192 -24.25 -2.63 4.41
C VAL A 192 -24.52 -3.07 2.98
N GLU A 193 -25.80 -3.23 2.61
CA GLU A 193 -26.22 -3.62 1.25
C GLU A 193 -25.72 -2.63 0.18
N ALA A 194 -25.78 -1.33 0.47
CA ALA A 194 -25.29 -0.30 -0.44
C ALA A 194 -23.77 -0.41 -0.69
N LEU A 195 -22.98 -0.77 0.32
CA LEU A 195 -21.53 -1.00 0.15
C LEU A 195 -21.22 -2.19 -0.74
N GLU A 196 -21.97 -3.28 -0.61
CA GLU A 196 -21.82 -4.46 -1.46
C GLU A 196 -22.13 -4.16 -2.91
N ASN A 197 -23.24 -3.43 -3.16
CA ASN A 197 -23.79 -3.19 -4.47
C ASN A 197 -23.32 -1.91 -5.16
N MET A 198 -22.60 -1.02 -4.46
CA MET A 198 -22.09 0.22 -5.06
C MET A 198 -21.30 -0.07 -6.33
N GLN A 199 -21.50 0.78 -7.34
CA GLN A 199 -20.74 0.70 -8.59
C GLN A 199 -19.46 1.54 -8.45
N ILE A 200 -18.34 0.98 -8.88
CA ILE A 200 -17.02 1.62 -8.88
C ILE A 200 -16.55 1.68 -10.32
N ASN A 201 -16.37 2.88 -10.86
CA ASN A 201 -15.98 3.11 -12.25
C ASN A 201 -14.69 3.94 -12.31
N LEU A 202 -13.67 3.43 -13.02
CA LEU A 202 -12.47 4.16 -13.39
C LEU A 202 -12.59 4.67 -14.82
N VAL A 203 -12.59 5.99 -14.98
CA VAL A 203 -12.70 6.65 -16.30
C VAL A 203 -11.53 7.62 -16.50
N ASP A 204 -11.14 7.86 -17.77
CA ASP A 204 -10.18 8.90 -18.11
C ASP A 204 -10.85 10.24 -18.46
N GLY A 205 -10.01 11.26 -18.71
CA GLY A 205 -10.48 12.61 -19.05
C GLY A 205 -11.27 12.71 -20.37
N THR A 206 -11.26 11.68 -21.20
CA THR A 206 -12.10 11.59 -22.43
C THR A 206 -13.46 10.96 -22.16
N GLY A 207 -13.67 10.41 -20.96
CA GLY A 207 -14.85 9.65 -20.57
C GLY A 207 -14.76 8.16 -20.90
N LYS A 208 -13.62 7.67 -21.39
CA LYS A 208 -13.42 6.24 -21.65
C LYS A 208 -13.36 5.48 -20.32
N GLU A 209 -14.15 4.40 -20.22
CA GLU A 209 -14.12 3.49 -19.08
C GLU A 209 -12.93 2.53 -19.20
N HIS A 210 -12.13 2.46 -18.15
CA HIS A 210 -10.97 1.56 -18.00
C HIS A 210 -11.30 0.36 -17.11
N GLY A 211 -12.33 0.44 -16.29
CA GLY A 211 -12.79 -0.66 -15.45
C GLY A 211 -14.03 -0.30 -14.65
N LYS A 212 -14.87 -1.31 -14.47
CA LYS A 212 -16.09 -1.26 -13.67
C LYS A 212 -16.18 -2.47 -12.76
N ALA A 213 -16.55 -2.26 -11.51
CA ALA A 213 -16.73 -3.31 -10.53
C ALA A 213 -17.83 -2.92 -9.52
N THR A 214 -18.20 -3.86 -8.67
CA THR A 214 -19.04 -3.60 -7.49
C THR A 214 -18.22 -3.70 -6.21
N GLY A 215 -18.79 -3.21 -5.11
CA GLY A 215 -18.19 -3.38 -3.79
C GLY A 215 -17.93 -4.85 -3.45
N ALA A 216 -18.78 -5.77 -3.88
CA ALA A 216 -18.60 -7.21 -3.68
C ALA A 216 -17.27 -7.77 -4.25
N THR A 217 -16.62 -7.07 -5.17
CA THR A 217 -15.28 -7.46 -5.67
C THR A 217 -14.21 -7.42 -4.57
N ILE A 218 -14.41 -6.60 -3.54
CA ILE A 218 -13.49 -6.47 -2.40
C ILE A 218 -13.86 -7.52 -1.35
N LEU A 219 -13.20 -8.68 -1.36
CA LEU A 219 -13.40 -9.79 -0.40
C LEU A 219 -14.88 -10.15 -0.20
N GLU A 220 -15.65 -10.21 -1.30
CA GLU A 220 -17.11 -10.47 -1.31
C GLU A 220 -17.94 -9.33 -0.70
N HIS A 221 -17.36 -8.50 0.16
CA HIS A 221 -17.95 -7.29 0.73
C HIS A 221 -16.84 -6.39 1.31
N PRO A 222 -16.85 -5.04 1.08
CA PRO A 222 -15.77 -4.16 1.54
C PRO A 222 -15.49 -4.21 3.03
N VAL A 223 -16.50 -4.42 3.86
CA VAL A 223 -16.34 -4.55 5.32
C VAL A 223 -15.54 -5.80 5.70
N ASN A 224 -15.54 -6.84 4.90
CA ASN A 224 -14.75 -8.05 5.18
C ASN A 224 -13.25 -7.74 5.15
N ALA A 225 -12.80 -6.77 4.35
CA ALA A 225 -11.41 -6.30 4.36
C ALA A 225 -11.05 -5.67 5.71
N ILE A 226 -12.00 -4.98 6.34
CA ILE A 226 -11.78 -4.36 7.65
C ILE A 226 -11.74 -5.43 8.75
N LEU A 227 -12.67 -6.38 8.74
CA LEU A 227 -12.69 -7.51 9.70
C LEU A 227 -11.39 -8.31 9.60
N TRP A 228 -10.97 -8.64 8.38
CA TRP A 228 -9.69 -9.31 8.16
C TRP A 228 -8.50 -8.47 8.71
N LEU A 229 -8.48 -7.16 8.45
CA LEU A 229 -7.40 -6.29 8.91
C LEU A 229 -7.32 -6.21 10.44
N ILE A 230 -8.46 -6.17 11.14
CA ILE A 230 -8.54 -6.22 12.60
C ILE A 230 -7.89 -7.51 13.12
N GLU A 231 -8.28 -8.65 12.58
CA GLU A 231 -7.72 -9.95 12.96
C GLU A 231 -6.20 -10.03 12.68
N ASP A 232 -5.76 -9.49 11.54
CA ASP A 232 -4.37 -9.53 11.15
C ASP A 232 -3.49 -8.60 12.02
N LEU A 233 -3.98 -7.42 12.36
CA LEU A 233 -3.30 -6.50 13.29
C LEU A 233 -3.21 -7.08 14.70
N ASN A 234 -4.28 -7.73 15.18
CA ASN A 234 -4.32 -8.34 16.50
C ASN A 234 -3.26 -9.44 16.68
N LYS A 235 -2.90 -10.19 15.62
CA LYS A 235 -1.81 -11.19 15.66
C LYS A 235 -0.46 -10.58 16.02
N ASP A 236 -0.26 -9.29 15.69
CA ASP A 236 0.94 -8.53 15.98
C ASP A 236 0.81 -7.62 17.22
N GLY A 237 -0.29 -7.74 17.99
CA GLY A 237 -0.57 -6.86 19.12
C GLY A 237 -0.81 -5.40 18.74
N LYS A 238 -1.25 -5.15 17.50
CA LYS A 238 -1.58 -3.81 16.98
C LYS A 238 -3.08 -3.60 16.97
N GLU A 239 -3.49 -2.35 17.05
CA GLU A 239 -4.89 -1.92 17.06
C GLU A 239 -5.11 -0.75 16.10
N LEU A 240 -6.31 -0.68 15.54
CA LEU A 240 -6.80 0.49 14.82
C LEU A 240 -7.10 1.64 15.81
N ARG A 241 -6.91 2.87 15.35
CA ARG A 241 -7.10 4.09 16.15
C ARG A 241 -8.08 5.03 15.47
N PRO A 242 -8.81 5.86 16.25
CA PRO A 242 -9.62 6.93 15.69
C PRO A 242 -8.80 7.82 14.73
N GLY A 243 -9.33 8.03 13.53
CA GLY A 243 -8.68 8.79 12.48
C GLY A 243 -7.85 7.94 11.50
N ASP A 244 -7.59 6.67 11.78
CA ASP A 244 -6.89 5.79 10.83
C ASP A 244 -7.66 5.69 9.52
N LEU A 245 -6.92 5.77 8.42
CA LEU A 245 -7.40 5.57 7.05
C LEU A 245 -7.22 4.10 6.68
N LEU A 246 -8.29 3.45 6.23
CA LEU A 246 -8.23 2.06 5.80
C LEU A 246 -8.57 2.00 4.30
N SER A 247 -7.58 1.74 3.45
CA SER A 247 -7.74 1.43 2.03
C SER A 247 -8.10 -0.03 1.90
N LEU A 248 -9.26 -0.32 1.31
CA LEU A 248 -9.92 -1.63 1.40
C LEU A 248 -9.53 -2.58 0.27
N GLY A 249 -8.82 -2.07 -0.73
CA GLY A 249 -8.30 -2.85 -1.84
C GLY A 249 -8.84 -2.44 -3.19
N SER A 250 -7.99 -2.59 -4.19
CA SER A 250 -8.25 -2.17 -5.56
C SER A 250 -9.12 -3.14 -6.32
N VAL A 251 -10.05 -2.60 -7.10
CA VAL A 251 -10.90 -3.35 -8.04
C VAL A 251 -10.41 -3.27 -9.48
N LYS A 252 -9.50 -2.36 -9.79
CA LYS A 252 -8.90 -2.18 -11.12
C LYS A 252 -7.59 -1.41 -11.03
N ALA A 253 -6.57 -1.90 -11.72
CA ALA A 253 -5.25 -1.28 -11.84
C ALA A 253 -4.89 -1.06 -13.31
N ILE A 254 -4.37 0.13 -13.65
CA ILE A 254 -3.85 0.48 -14.97
C ILE A 254 -2.57 1.31 -14.85
N PRO A 255 -1.65 1.29 -15.82
CA PRO A 255 -0.56 2.24 -15.85
C PRO A 255 -1.06 3.67 -16.13
N PRO A 256 -0.47 4.71 -15.52
CA PRO A 256 -0.79 6.10 -15.85
C PRO A 256 -0.26 6.49 -17.22
N GLU A 257 -0.95 7.41 -17.90
CA GLU A 257 -0.50 8.00 -19.16
C GLU A 257 -0.18 9.49 -18.99
N PRO A 258 0.88 10.01 -19.64
CA PRO A 258 1.25 11.43 -19.55
C PRO A 258 0.13 12.37 -20.02
N GLY A 259 -0.16 13.39 -19.22
CA GLY A 259 -1.20 14.39 -19.54
C GLY A 259 -2.63 13.95 -19.28
N GLN A 260 -2.87 12.69 -18.93
CA GLN A 260 -4.21 12.16 -18.66
C GLN A 260 -4.69 12.53 -17.25
N THR A 261 -6.00 12.69 -17.16
CA THR A 261 -6.72 12.76 -15.88
C THR A 261 -7.52 11.49 -15.72
N TYR A 262 -7.42 10.86 -14.55
CA TYR A 262 -8.25 9.71 -14.19
C TYR A 262 -9.19 10.09 -13.07
N THR A 263 -10.42 9.58 -13.15
CA THR A 263 -11.47 9.79 -12.14
C THR A 263 -12.05 8.45 -11.74
N VAL A 264 -12.14 8.19 -10.44
CA VAL A 264 -12.93 7.08 -9.90
C VAL A 264 -14.25 7.62 -9.39
N LYS A 265 -15.35 7.01 -9.83
CA LYS A 265 -16.73 7.35 -9.46
C LYS A 265 -17.34 6.20 -8.68
N TYR A 266 -18.08 6.54 -7.64
CA TYR A 266 -18.83 5.59 -6.81
C TYR A 266 -20.29 5.98 -6.85
N GLU A 267 -21.15 5.06 -7.25
CA GLU A 267 -22.60 5.22 -7.35
C GLU A 267 -23.31 4.18 -6.49
N GLY A 268 -24.51 4.51 -5.99
CA GLY A 268 -25.31 3.63 -5.14
C GLY A 268 -25.08 3.78 -3.64
N LEU A 269 -24.17 4.67 -3.21
CA LEU A 269 -23.99 4.97 -1.79
C LEU A 269 -25.12 5.88 -1.27
N PRO A 270 -25.62 5.66 -0.03
CA PRO A 270 -26.54 6.58 0.63
C PRO A 270 -25.85 7.94 0.86
N GLY A 271 -26.41 8.99 0.29
CA GLY A 271 -25.83 10.34 0.32
C GLY A 271 -25.45 10.86 -1.07
N GLY A 272 -25.57 10.02 -2.08
CA GLY A 272 -25.32 10.36 -3.47
C GLY A 272 -23.97 9.85 -3.99
N PRO A 273 -23.72 10.04 -5.29
CA PRO A 273 -22.46 9.66 -5.89
C PRO A 273 -21.31 10.48 -5.34
N ILE A 274 -20.13 9.85 -5.19
CA ILE A 274 -18.89 10.52 -4.84
C ILE A 274 -17.81 10.20 -5.86
N SER A 275 -16.79 11.05 -5.96
CA SER A 275 -15.69 10.86 -6.90
C SER A 275 -14.38 11.43 -6.37
N VAL A 276 -13.31 11.05 -7.07
CA VAL A 276 -11.95 11.54 -6.87
C VAL A 276 -11.21 11.55 -8.19
N SER A 277 -10.35 12.52 -8.41
CA SER A 277 -9.59 12.66 -9.64
C SER A 277 -8.10 12.91 -9.38
N VAL A 278 -7.26 12.46 -10.32
CA VAL A 278 -5.83 12.75 -10.36
C VAL A 278 -5.42 13.07 -11.80
N LYS A 279 -4.53 14.04 -11.97
CA LYS A 279 -3.95 14.38 -13.27
C LYS A 279 -2.46 14.02 -13.29
N PHE A 280 -2.03 13.37 -14.36
CA PHE A 280 -0.63 13.03 -14.56
C PHE A 280 0.08 14.06 -15.43
N LEU A 281 1.16 14.60 -14.90
CA LEU A 281 2.06 15.51 -15.60
C LEU A 281 3.02 14.70 -16.50
N LYS A 282 3.57 15.35 -17.52
CA LYS A 282 4.56 14.76 -18.42
C LYS A 282 5.89 14.53 -17.70
#